data_faa2d6f4f21823d1654ad15e2fdb4821
#
_entry.id   faa2d6f4f21823d1654ad15e2fdb4821
#
_cell.length_a   1.000
_cell.length_b   1.000
_cell.length_c   1.000
_cell.angle_alpha   90.00
_cell.angle_beta   90.00
_cell.angle_gamma   90.00
#
_symmetry.space_group_name_H-M   'P 1'
#
loop_
_entity.id
_entity.type
_entity.pdbx_description
1 polymer ?
#
loop_
_entity_poly.entity_id
_entity_poly.type
_entity_poly.pdbx_seq_one_letter_code
_entity_poly.pdbx_strand_id
1 'polypeptide(L)'
;MIKYTIKAPSQLNASINLPASKSISNRALVISAMAGSHIQPDNLSDCDDTEVIVAALQNMPEVINIKAAGTAMRFMTAYLSATPGEHTITGTERMQNRPIGILVDALRYLGADITYEKKEGYPPLHIRGKALEGGHLEVVGNISSQYISALLMIGPILKNGLELKLTGEIASRPYIDLTLWTMKEYGADADWTDMDTITVKPQPYKETSYMIENDWSASSYWYEMMALNGNIDSRIQLEGLMDCSKQGDSVVKYIFSLLGVKSVFENHDHLTDVMLKANRCLLPKFKYDFSGSPDLAQTIVVACCALGVKFRFTGLASLKIKETDRIEALKTELKKVGYVIHDENDNTLYWDGETCDPSFAPIDTYEDHRMAMAFAPLAFKFLQIEINNPEVVSKSYPHYWEDLKKVGFEIIESEE
;
A
#
# COMPACT_ATOMS: atom_id res chain seq x y z
N MET A 1 -21.74 -15.76 -4.90
CA MET A 1 -20.40 -15.20 -4.54
C MET A 1 -19.43 -15.63 -5.62
N ILE A 2 -18.65 -14.70 -6.21
CA ILE A 2 -17.65 -15.06 -7.23
C ILE A 2 -16.48 -15.77 -6.57
N LYS A 3 -16.06 -16.86 -7.16
CA LYS A 3 -14.92 -17.67 -6.70
C LYS A 3 -14.03 -18.03 -7.90
N TYR A 4 -12.72 -17.89 -7.74
CA TYR A 4 -11.73 -18.34 -8.72
C TYR A 4 -11.03 -19.61 -8.24
N THR A 5 -10.96 -20.60 -9.12
CA THR A 5 -10.10 -21.79 -8.99
C THR A 5 -8.85 -21.56 -9.82
N ILE A 6 -7.68 -21.59 -9.20
CA ILE A 6 -6.41 -21.17 -9.78
C ILE A 6 -5.46 -22.35 -9.82
N LYS A 7 -4.87 -22.63 -10.99
CA LYS A 7 -3.81 -23.61 -11.19
C LYS A 7 -2.57 -22.94 -11.80
N ALA A 8 -1.41 -23.25 -11.29
CA ALA A 8 -0.15 -22.66 -11.73
C ALA A 8 0.47 -23.41 -12.91
N PRO A 9 1.19 -22.71 -13.82
CA PRO A 9 1.99 -23.34 -14.87
C PRO A 9 3.26 -23.99 -14.29
N SER A 10 3.84 -24.94 -15.03
CA SER A 10 5.11 -25.55 -14.61
C SER A 10 6.32 -24.66 -14.78
N GLN A 11 6.23 -23.64 -15.64
CA GLN A 11 7.31 -22.70 -15.95
C GLN A 11 6.72 -21.30 -16.15
N LEU A 12 7.44 -20.27 -15.69
CA LEU A 12 7.13 -18.87 -15.89
C LEU A 12 8.07 -18.27 -16.93
N ASN A 13 7.51 -17.63 -17.96
CA ASN A 13 8.31 -16.92 -18.96
C ASN A 13 7.49 -15.79 -19.60
N ALA A 14 7.61 -14.58 -19.07
CA ALA A 14 6.90 -13.42 -19.58
C ALA A 14 7.55 -12.10 -19.15
N SER A 15 7.16 -11.02 -19.82
CA SER A 15 7.35 -9.64 -19.38
C SER A 15 6.02 -9.08 -18.87
N ILE A 16 6.06 -8.41 -17.72
CA ILE A 16 4.91 -7.85 -17.04
C ILE A 16 5.15 -6.37 -16.80
N ASN A 17 4.33 -5.54 -17.40
CA ASN A 17 4.25 -4.14 -17.05
C ASN A 17 3.40 -4.03 -15.78
N LEU A 18 4.05 -3.79 -14.65
CA LEU A 18 3.36 -3.66 -13.36
C LEU A 18 2.45 -2.43 -13.33
N PRO A 19 1.39 -2.42 -12.50
CA PRO A 19 0.61 -1.20 -12.29
C PRO A 19 1.50 -0.10 -11.73
N ALA A 20 1.18 1.15 -12.04
CA ALA A 20 1.86 2.30 -11.46
C ALA A 20 1.64 2.36 -9.94
N SER A 21 2.59 2.93 -9.22
CA SER A 21 2.54 3.02 -7.76
C SER A 21 1.34 3.83 -7.28
N LYS A 22 0.38 3.14 -6.66
CA LYS A 22 -0.77 3.77 -6.00
C LYS A 22 -0.34 4.81 -4.97
N SER A 23 0.67 4.48 -4.18
CA SER A 23 1.15 5.35 -3.10
C SER A 23 1.76 6.66 -3.62
N ILE A 24 2.44 6.63 -4.75
CA ILE A 24 2.99 7.81 -5.41
C ILE A 24 1.87 8.56 -6.15
N SER A 25 1.03 7.85 -6.92
CA SER A 25 -0.09 8.44 -7.67
C SER A 25 -0.98 9.31 -6.80
N ASN A 26 -1.39 8.79 -5.64
CA ASN A 26 -2.30 9.51 -4.74
C ASN A 26 -1.64 10.76 -4.14
N ARG A 27 -0.34 10.75 -3.88
CA ARG A 27 0.43 11.93 -3.43
C ARG A 27 0.57 12.95 -4.53
N ALA A 28 1.04 12.52 -5.70
CA ALA A 28 1.26 13.37 -6.85
C ALA A 28 -0.03 14.09 -7.28
N LEU A 29 -1.18 13.40 -7.30
CA LEU A 29 -2.47 13.99 -7.64
C LEU A 29 -2.87 15.12 -6.69
N VAL A 30 -2.78 14.88 -5.38
CA VAL A 30 -3.18 15.88 -4.38
C VAL A 30 -2.21 17.07 -4.38
N ILE A 31 -0.90 16.83 -4.53
CA ILE A 31 0.11 17.91 -4.63
C ILE A 31 -0.09 18.69 -5.94
N SER A 32 -0.32 18.02 -7.06
CA SER A 32 -0.60 18.66 -8.36
C SER A 32 -1.84 19.56 -8.29
N ALA A 33 -2.90 19.10 -7.61
CA ALA A 33 -4.09 19.93 -7.38
C ALA A 33 -3.80 21.18 -6.53
N MET A 34 -2.96 21.06 -5.49
CA MET A 34 -2.51 22.21 -4.68
C MET A 34 -1.58 23.16 -5.45
N ALA A 35 -0.86 22.66 -6.44
CA ALA A 35 -0.05 23.48 -7.35
C ALA A 35 -0.93 24.27 -8.36
N GLY A 36 -2.22 23.99 -8.45
CA GLY A 36 -3.10 24.52 -9.51
C GLY A 36 -2.67 24.01 -10.90
N SER A 37 -2.04 22.86 -10.96
CA SER A 37 -1.45 22.32 -12.18
C SER A 37 -2.53 21.86 -13.16
N HIS A 38 -2.32 22.15 -14.43
CA HIS A 38 -3.09 21.59 -15.55
C HIS A 38 -2.41 20.34 -16.14
N ILE A 39 -1.20 20.01 -15.69
CA ILE A 39 -0.43 18.84 -16.10
C ILE A 39 -0.79 17.70 -15.14
N GLN A 40 -1.35 16.62 -15.68
CA GLN A 40 -1.51 15.38 -14.91
C GLN A 40 -0.16 14.65 -14.82
N PRO A 41 0.14 14.01 -13.67
CA PRO A 41 1.28 13.11 -13.60
C PRO A 41 1.17 11.99 -14.63
N ASP A 42 2.30 11.63 -15.23
CA ASP A 42 2.38 10.55 -16.20
C ASP A 42 2.38 9.18 -15.49
N ASN A 43 1.81 8.17 -16.14
CA ASN A 43 1.70 6.82 -15.61
C ASN A 43 0.94 6.75 -14.26
N LEU A 44 -0.25 7.35 -14.20
CA LEU A 44 -1.12 7.24 -13.02
C LEU A 44 -1.61 5.80 -12.83
N SER A 45 -1.71 5.37 -11.58
CA SER A 45 -2.37 4.11 -11.23
C SER A 45 -3.85 4.14 -11.62
N ASP A 46 -4.30 3.07 -12.22
CA ASP A 46 -5.68 2.81 -12.65
C ASP A 46 -6.52 2.06 -11.60
N CYS A 47 -6.03 1.98 -10.36
CA CYS A 47 -6.71 1.29 -9.28
C CYS A 47 -7.82 2.16 -8.65
N ASP A 48 -8.80 1.49 -8.04
CA ASP A 48 -9.96 2.12 -7.39
C ASP A 48 -9.58 3.27 -6.44
N ASP A 49 -8.53 3.09 -5.64
CA ASP A 49 -8.07 4.08 -4.65
C ASP A 49 -7.57 5.38 -5.32
N THR A 50 -7.03 5.31 -6.53
CA THR A 50 -6.55 6.47 -7.29
C THR A 50 -7.69 7.10 -8.10
N GLU A 51 -8.53 6.29 -8.73
CA GLU A 51 -9.68 6.78 -9.51
C GLU A 51 -10.62 7.67 -8.71
N VAL A 52 -10.89 7.32 -7.44
CA VAL A 52 -11.77 8.16 -6.58
C VAL A 52 -11.17 9.52 -6.29
N ILE A 53 -9.83 9.66 -6.21
CA ILE A 53 -9.16 10.95 -6.05
C ILE A 53 -9.25 11.75 -7.35
N VAL A 54 -8.99 11.11 -8.49
CA VAL A 54 -9.13 11.76 -9.82
C VAL A 54 -10.53 12.31 -9.99
N ALA A 55 -11.56 11.48 -9.75
CA ALA A 55 -12.96 11.88 -9.88
C ALA A 55 -13.34 13.02 -8.91
N ALA A 56 -12.84 12.97 -7.68
CA ALA A 56 -13.08 14.01 -6.69
C ALA A 56 -12.45 15.34 -7.11
N LEU A 57 -11.18 15.34 -7.52
CA LEU A 57 -10.45 16.56 -7.92
C LEU A 57 -10.97 17.18 -9.22
N GLN A 58 -11.42 16.36 -10.17
CA GLN A 58 -11.97 16.87 -11.44
C GLN A 58 -13.33 17.54 -11.29
N ASN A 59 -14.19 17.02 -10.43
CA ASN A 59 -15.59 17.44 -10.34
C ASN A 59 -15.89 18.29 -9.10
N MET A 60 -15.08 18.19 -8.04
CA MET A 60 -15.28 18.83 -6.72
C MET A 60 -16.77 18.86 -6.28
N PRO A 61 -17.45 17.69 -6.21
CA PRO A 61 -18.87 17.64 -5.90
C PRO A 61 -19.12 18.01 -4.43
N GLU A 62 -20.36 18.42 -4.12
CA GLU A 62 -20.77 18.73 -2.73
C GLU A 62 -20.54 17.52 -1.80
N VAL A 63 -20.86 16.30 -2.28
CA VAL A 63 -20.61 15.04 -1.55
C VAL A 63 -19.56 14.22 -2.30
N ILE A 64 -18.41 14.04 -1.66
CA ILE A 64 -17.27 13.28 -2.17
C ILE A 64 -17.31 11.88 -1.54
N ASN A 65 -17.66 10.88 -2.33
CA ASN A 65 -17.66 9.48 -1.90
C ASN A 65 -16.38 8.78 -2.37
N ILE A 66 -15.46 8.56 -1.43
CA ILE A 66 -14.17 7.89 -1.72
C ILE A 66 -14.25 6.35 -1.60
N LYS A 67 -15.44 5.78 -1.57
CA LYS A 67 -15.66 4.32 -1.43
C LYS A 67 -14.88 3.73 -0.24
N ALA A 68 -14.01 2.75 -0.48
CA ALA A 68 -13.18 2.09 0.55
C ALA A 68 -11.72 2.59 0.57
N ALA A 69 -11.41 3.69 -0.14
CA ALA A 69 -10.06 4.21 -0.34
C ALA A 69 -9.55 4.98 0.90
N GLY A 70 -8.79 4.28 1.74
CA GLY A 70 -8.28 4.85 3.01
C GLY A 70 -7.35 6.04 2.81
N THR A 71 -6.45 5.97 1.82
CA THR A 71 -5.52 7.05 1.48
C THR A 71 -6.29 8.27 0.97
N ALA A 72 -7.27 8.07 0.09
CA ALA A 72 -8.13 9.13 -0.42
C ALA A 72 -8.87 9.85 0.71
N MET A 73 -9.46 9.13 1.68
CA MET A 73 -10.11 9.74 2.84
C MET A 73 -9.19 10.70 3.59
N ARG A 74 -7.94 10.31 3.87
CA ARG A 74 -7.00 11.12 4.66
C ARG A 74 -6.46 12.30 3.87
N PHE A 75 -6.03 12.06 2.65
CA PHE A 75 -5.42 13.09 1.80
C PHE A 75 -6.44 14.16 1.38
N MET A 76 -7.63 13.72 0.96
CA MET A 76 -8.70 14.65 0.60
C MET A 76 -9.23 15.43 1.81
N THR A 77 -9.30 14.82 3.01
CA THR A 77 -9.69 15.57 4.23
C THR A 77 -8.74 16.74 4.48
N ALA A 78 -7.42 16.53 4.38
CA ALA A 78 -6.45 17.60 4.56
C ALA A 78 -6.52 18.64 3.42
N TYR A 79 -6.60 18.19 2.17
CA TYR A 79 -6.74 19.04 0.99
C TYR A 79 -7.96 19.95 1.09
N LEU A 80 -9.15 19.39 1.32
CA LEU A 80 -10.40 20.12 1.45
C LEU A 80 -10.40 21.10 2.61
N SER A 81 -9.69 20.79 3.69
CA SER A 81 -9.57 21.70 4.85
C SER A 81 -8.75 22.94 4.56
N ALA A 82 -7.71 22.81 3.71
CA ALA A 82 -6.75 23.87 3.41
C ALA A 82 -7.05 24.66 2.11
N THR A 83 -8.06 24.22 1.34
CA THR A 83 -8.47 24.86 0.08
C THR A 83 -9.90 25.37 0.17
N PRO A 84 -10.23 26.54 -0.44
CA PRO A 84 -11.59 27.10 -0.36
C PRO A 84 -12.65 26.15 -0.95
N GLY A 85 -13.76 25.99 -0.27
CA GLY A 85 -14.90 25.16 -0.70
C GLY A 85 -15.67 24.60 0.50
N GLU A 86 -16.84 24.05 0.24
CA GLU A 86 -17.68 23.38 1.27
C GLU A 86 -18.10 22.02 0.75
N HIS A 87 -17.70 20.95 1.45
CA HIS A 87 -17.87 19.58 0.98
C HIS A 87 -18.15 18.63 2.14
N THR A 88 -18.94 17.57 1.85
CA THR A 88 -19.03 16.40 2.73
C THR A 88 -18.20 15.26 2.13
N ILE A 89 -17.24 14.73 2.92
CA ILE A 89 -16.47 13.55 2.50
C ILE A 89 -16.97 12.30 3.24
N THR A 90 -17.25 11.23 2.47
CA THR A 90 -17.82 9.97 2.96
C THR A 90 -17.22 8.77 2.23
N GLY A 91 -17.66 7.57 2.58
CA GLY A 91 -17.26 6.32 1.92
C GLY A 91 -18.23 5.19 2.26
N THR A 92 -17.84 3.95 1.94
CA THR A 92 -18.60 2.76 2.32
C THR A 92 -18.84 2.68 3.82
N GLU A 93 -19.80 1.87 4.26
CA GLU A 93 -20.08 1.64 5.70
C GLU A 93 -18.79 1.25 6.45
N ARG A 94 -17.97 0.39 5.86
CA ARG A 94 -16.68 0.01 6.42
C ARG A 94 -15.73 1.22 6.57
N MET A 95 -15.66 2.10 5.57
CA MET A 95 -14.86 3.33 5.66
C MET A 95 -15.36 4.25 6.77
N GLN A 96 -16.68 4.35 6.95
CA GLN A 96 -17.30 5.13 8.02
C GLN A 96 -17.00 4.57 9.43
N ASN A 97 -16.51 3.32 9.53
CA ASN A 97 -16.05 2.71 10.77
C ASN A 97 -14.52 2.73 10.95
N ARG A 98 -13.77 3.36 10.03
CA ARG A 98 -12.32 3.56 10.17
C ARG A 98 -12.03 4.90 10.85
N PRO A 99 -11.24 4.92 11.95
CA PRO A 99 -10.98 6.14 12.69
C PRO A 99 -10.24 7.19 11.85
N ILE A 100 -10.57 8.47 12.09
CA ILE A 100 -9.91 9.63 11.46
C ILE A 100 -9.71 10.77 12.48
N GLY A 101 -10.16 10.60 13.71
CA GLY A 101 -10.17 11.65 14.74
C GLY A 101 -8.83 12.34 14.92
N ILE A 102 -7.73 11.59 14.99
CA ILE A 102 -6.39 12.16 15.18
C ILE A 102 -6.03 13.17 14.07
N LEU A 103 -6.37 12.87 12.81
CA LEU A 103 -6.13 13.80 11.70
C LEU A 103 -7.04 15.03 11.81
N VAL A 104 -8.31 14.83 12.15
CA VAL A 104 -9.28 15.93 12.31
C VAL A 104 -8.86 16.86 13.45
N ASP A 105 -8.42 16.32 14.57
CA ASP A 105 -7.95 17.11 15.72
C ASP A 105 -6.70 17.93 15.36
N ALA A 106 -5.74 17.31 14.65
CA ALA A 106 -4.56 18.00 14.15
C ALA A 106 -4.92 19.13 13.17
N LEU A 107 -5.84 18.89 12.22
CA LEU A 107 -6.31 19.91 11.28
C LEU A 107 -7.08 21.03 11.99
N ARG A 108 -7.95 20.72 12.95
CA ARG A 108 -8.65 21.71 13.78
C ARG A 108 -7.67 22.57 14.59
N TYR A 109 -6.61 21.98 15.11
CA TYR A 109 -5.54 22.72 15.79
C TYR A 109 -4.86 23.74 14.86
N LEU A 110 -4.68 23.37 13.58
CA LEU A 110 -4.18 24.28 12.53
C LEU A 110 -5.23 25.27 12.03
N GLY A 111 -6.45 25.23 12.55
CA GLY A 111 -7.53 26.18 12.28
C GLY A 111 -8.59 25.67 11.30
N ALA A 112 -8.63 24.40 10.93
CA ALA A 112 -9.64 23.85 10.02
C ALA A 112 -11.06 23.86 10.63
N ASP A 113 -12.07 24.03 9.78
CA ASP A 113 -13.49 23.95 10.12
C ASP A 113 -14.05 22.61 9.62
N ILE A 114 -14.07 21.62 10.52
CA ILE A 114 -14.51 20.25 10.25
C ILE A 114 -15.52 19.84 11.29
N THR A 115 -16.65 19.27 10.86
CA THR A 115 -17.67 18.67 11.74
C THR A 115 -17.94 17.23 11.35
N TYR A 116 -18.22 16.39 12.34
CA TYR A 116 -18.65 15.02 12.12
C TYR A 116 -20.16 14.99 11.88
N GLU A 117 -20.62 14.30 10.82
CA GLU A 117 -22.06 14.22 10.55
C GLU A 117 -22.77 13.14 11.34
N LYS A 118 -22.07 12.10 11.79
CA LYS A 118 -22.64 10.97 12.51
C LYS A 118 -21.94 10.71 13.84
N LYS A 119 -20.78 10.08 13.81
CA LYS A 119 -20.05 9.62 14.99
C LYS A 119 -18.75 10.40 15.14
N GLU A 120 -18.49 10.96 16.32
CA GLU A 120 -17.22 11.63 16.63
C GLU A 120 -16.04 10.70 16.39
N GLY A 121 -14.99 11.22 15.72
CA GLY A 121 -13.80 10.48 15.35
C GLY A 121 -13.90 9.64 14.07
N TYR A 122 -15.06 9.65 13.38
CA TYR A 122 -15.33 8.81 12.20
C TYR A 122 -16.02 9.58 11.08
N PRO A 123 -15.77 9.20 9.79
CA PRO A 123 -16.54 9.76 8.68
C PRO A 123 -18.05 9.44 8.79
N PRO A 124 -18.95 10.18 8.12
CA PRO A 124 -18.71 11.30 7.20
C PRO A 124 -18.28 12.57 7.91
N LEU A 125 -17.50 13.40 7.18
CA LEU A 125 -17.04 14.71 7.65
C LEU A 125 -17.61 15.81 6.77
N HIS A 126 -18.14 16.85 7.38
CA HIS A 126 -18.47 18.10 6.69
C HIS A 126 -17.33 19.10 6.90
N ILE A 127 -16.78 19.64 5.81
CA ILE A 127 -15.57 20.45 5.79
C ILE A 127 -15.86 21.78 5.10
N ARG A 128 -15.57 22.89 5.79
CA ARG A 128 -15.51 24.23 5.22
C ARG A 128 -14.07 24.65 5.06
N GLY A 129 -13.57 24.51 3.84
CA GLY A 129 -12.18 24.77 3.52
C GLY A 129 -11.83 26.24 3.50
N LYS A 130 -10.66 26.56 4.02
CA LYS A 130 -10.12 27.94 4.11
C LYS A 130 -8.60 27.93 4.24
N ALA A 131 -7.98 29.09 4.06
CA ALA A 131 -6.55 29.25 4.36
C ALA A 131 -6.30 28.97 5.85
N LEU A 132 -5.39 28.05 6.15
CA LEU A 132 -5.01 27.65 7.49
C LEU A 132 -3.73 28.36 7.94
N GLU A 133 -3.59 28.57 9.26
CA GLU A 133 -2.44 29.31 9.82
C GLU A 133 -1.15 28.49 9.74
N GLY A 134 -1.18 27.21 10.06
CA GLY A 134 0.02 26.40 10.16
C GLY A 134 0.82 26.67 11.44
N GLY A 135 2.13 26.36 11.41
CA GLY A 135 3.06 26.53 12.54
C GLY A 135 3.43 25.22 13.19
N HIS A 136 3.65 25.22 14.51
CA HIS A 136 4.09 24.03 15.27
C HIS A 136 2.92 23.09 15.57
N LEU A 137 3.14 21.77 15.34
CA LEU A 137 2.18 20.71 15.64
C LEU A 137 2.90 19.49 16.17
N GLU A 138 2.42 18.90 17.26
CA GLU A 138 2.91 17.62 17.77
C GLU A 138 1.86 16.53 17.54
N VAL A 139 2.30 15.38 16.99
CA VAL A 139 1.47 14.18 16.83
C VAL A 139 2.25 12.92 17.21
N VAL A 140 1.55 11.88 17.60
CA VAL A 140 2.18 10.61 17.94
C VAL A 140 2.72 9.94 16.69
N GLY A 141 3.99 9.50 16.67
CA GLY A 141 4.67 8.94 15.50
C GLY A 141 4.21 7.54 15.09
N ASN A 142 3.58 6.78 15.99
CA ASN A 142 3.09 5.42 15.73
C ASN A 142 1.67 5.37 15.14
N ILE A 143 1.07 6.52 14.83
CA ILE A 143 -0.16 6.60 14.04
C ILE A 143 0.10 6.22 12.58
N SER A 144 -0.99 6.05 11.82
CA SER A 144 -0.88 5.80 10.38
C SER A 144 -0.06 6.89 9.69
N SER A 145 0.98 6.50 8.94
CA SER A 145 1.77 7.40 8.09
C SER A 145 0.92 8.20 7.08
N GLN A 146 -0.31 7.76 6.81
CA GLN A 146 -1.27 8.50 5.97
C GLN A 146 -1.68 9.82 6.62
N TYR A 147 -1.83 9.88 7.97
CA TYR A 147 -2.14 11.13 8.67
C TYR A 147 -0.97 12.10 8.60
N ILE A 148 0.23 11.61 8.87
CA ILE A 148 1.47 12.40 8.78
C ILE A 148 1.66 12.93 7.35
N SER A 149 1.53 12.07 6.34
CA SER A 149 1.61 12.45 4.92
C SER A 149 0.58 13.51 4.54
N ALA A 150 -0.67 13.37 4.99
CA ALA A 150 -1.74 14.33 4.72
C ALA A 150 -1.42 15.73 5.27
N LEU A 151 -0.91 15.80 6.51
CA LEU A 151 -0.50 17.05 7.15
C LEU A 151 0.72 17.68 6.45
N LEU A 152 1.72 16.87 6.08
CA LEU A 152 2.92 17.36 5.38
C LEU A 152 2.57 17.97 4.03
N MET A 153 1.75 17.29 3.23
CA MET A 153 1.40 17.76 1.87
C MET A 153 0.73 19.12 1.86
N ILE A 154 -0.09 19.45 2.86
CA ILE A 154 -0.68 20.81 2.95
C ILE A 154 0.30 21.85 3.52
N GLY A 155 1.40 21.42 4.15
CA GLY A 155 2.36 22.31 4.80
C GLY A 155 2.80 23.51 3.97
N PRO A 156 3.16 23.35 2.68
CA PRO A 156 3.60 24.48 1.84
C PRO A 156 2.53 25.55 1.59
N ILE A 157 1.26 25.19 1.62
CA ILE A 157 0.15 26.15 1.40
C ILE A 157 -0.40 26.76 2.70
N LEU A 158 0.12 26.36 3.86
CA LEU A 158 -0.18 27.00 5.15
C LEU A 158 0.55 28.33 5.28
N LYS A 159 -0.05 29.33 5.92
CA LYS A 159 0.52 30.69 6.03
C LYS A 159 1.92 30.71 6.65
N ASN A 160 2.12 29.90 7.70
CA ASN A 160 3.39 29.84 8.45
C ASN A 160 4.16 28.54 8.16
N GLY A 161 3.77 27.78 7.13
CA GLY A 161 4.32 26.44 6.92
C GLY A 161 3.92 25.47 8.02
N LEU A 162 4.73 24.42 8.21
CA LEU A 162 4.48 23.40 9.23
C LEU A 162 5.79 22.94 9.87
N GLU A 163 5.88 22.98 11.20
CA GLU A 163 6.87 22.26 11.98
C GLU A 163 6.15 21.10 12.68
N LEU A 164 6.37 19.89 12.17
CA LEU A 164 5.69 18.69 12.64
C LEU A 164 6.63 17.86 13.50
N LYS A 165 6.35 17.77 14.80
CA LYS A 165 7.08 16.92 15.73
C LYS A 165 6.34 15.60 15.96
N LEU A 166 7.06 14.50 15.76
CA LEU A 166 6.54 13.14 15.93
C LEU A 166 7.00 12.58 17.27
N THR A 167 6.07 12.33 18.17
CA THR A 167 6.41 11.83 19.52
C THR A 167 6.37 10.31 19.57
N GLY A 168 7.29 9.71 20.30
CA GLY A 168 7.41 8.24 20.47
C GLY A 168 8.03 7.55 19.27
N GLU A 169 7.67 6.30 19.05
CA GLU A 169 8.17 5.49 17.90
C GLU A 169 7.52 5.95 16.59
N ILE A 170 8.31 6.11 15.54
CA ILE A 170 7.83 6.52 14.21
C ILE A 170 7.60 5.28 13.36
N ALA A 171 6.35 4.94 13.15
CA ALA A 171 5.96 3.82 12.30
C ALA A 171 5.94 4.21 10.81
N SER A 172 6.28 3.24 9.96
CA SER A 172 6.19 3.41 8.48
C SER A 172 6.95 4.64 7.94
N ARG A 173 8.12 4.96 8.51
CA ARG A 173 8.97 6.10 8.10
C ARG A 173 9.21 6.19 6.59
N PRO A 174 9.43 5.09 5.84
CA PRO A 174 9.61 5.17 4.39
C PRO A 174 8.46 5.82 3.63
N TYR A 175 7.21 5.72 4.13
CA TYR A 175 6.07 6.40 3.51
C TYR A 175 6.05 7.91 3.80
N ILE A 176 6.61 8.33 4.94
CA ILE A 176 6.82 9.75 5.26
C ILE A 176 7.90 10.29 4.32
N ASP A 177 9.02 9.58 4.19
CA ASP A 177 10.13 9.95 3.30
C ASP A 177 9.68 10.02 1.84
N LEU A 178 8.86 9.06 1.39
CA LEU A 178 8.22 9.08 0.07
C LEU A 178 7.39 10.36 -0.14
N THR A 179 6.67 10.79 0.89
CA THR A 179 5.87 12.04 0.83
C THR A 179 6.77 13.25 0.69
N LEU A 180 7.80 13.36 1.53
CA LEU A 180 8.76 14.47 1.46
C LEU A 180 9.47 14.51 0.10
N TRP A 181 9.86 13.35 -0.42
CA TRP A 181 10.48 13.26 -1.73
C TRP A 181 9.52 13.72 -2.84
N THR A 182 8.27 13.23 -2.84
CA THR A 182 7.26 13.68 -3.84
C THR A 182 7.01 15.19 -3.73
N MET A 183 6.92 15.75 -2.51
CA MET A 183 6.77 17.19 -2.30
C MET A 183 7.94 18.00 -2.88
N LYS A 184 9.17 17.49 -2.72
CA LYS A 184 10.39 18.13 -3.27
C LYS A 184 10.39 18.18 -4.80
N GLU A 185 9.89 17.14 -5.47
CA GLU A 185 9.73 17.11 -6.93
C GLU A 185 8.81 18.24 -7.43
N TYR A 186 7.79 18.61 -6.65
CA TYR A 186 6.93 19.76 -6.90
C TYR A 186 7.48 21.07 -6.28
N GLY A 187 8.75 21.11 -5.90
CA GLY A 187 9.46 22.29 -5.47
C GLY A 187 9.26 22.71 -4.03
N ALA A 188 8.67 21.88 -3.16
CA ALA A 188 8.56 22.19 -1.74
C ALA A 188 9.92 22.13 -1.02
N ASP A 189 10.13 23.03 -0.07
CA ASP A 189 11.23 22.96 0.89
C ASP A 189 10.72 22.27 2.17
N ALA A 190 10.91 20.95 2.22
CA ALA A 190 10.42 20.09 3.29
C ALA A 190 11.46 19.02 3.62
N ASP A 191 11.88 18.93 4.86
CA ASP A 191 12.86 17.93 5.31
C ASP A 191 12.78 17.61 6.79
N TRP A 192 13.40 16.51 7.18
CA TRP A 192 13.72 16.23 8.57
C TRP A 192 14.75 17.27 9.08
N THR A 193 14.38 18.02 10.10
CA THR A 193 15.28 18.96 10.77
C THR A 193 15.85 18.40 12.05
N ASP A 194 15.25 17.36 12.60
CA ASP A 194 15.74 16.52 13.70
C ASP A 194 15.28 15.07 13.50
N MET A 195 15.66 14.15 14.39
CA MET A 195 15.30 12.73 14.33
C MET A 195 13.78 12.49 14.34
N ASP A 196 13.04 13.38 14.97
CA ASP A 196 11.59 13.32 15.20
C ASP A 196 10.82 14.54 14.67
N THR A 197 11.48 15.50 14.03
CA THR A 197 10.88 16.77 13.60
C THR A 197 11.08 17.02 12.12
N ILE A 198 9.98 17.35 11.45
CA ILE A 198 9.95 17.69 10.02
C ILE A 198 9.52 19.15 9.88
N THR A 199 10.29 19.94 9.13
CA THR A 199 9.95 21.33 8.83
C THR A 199 9.57 21.46 7.35
N VAL A 200 8.44 22.09 7.10
CA VAL A 200 7.93 22.45 5.77
C VAL A 200 7.80 23.96 5.69
N LYS A 201 8.54 24.58 4.76
CA LYS A 201 8.46 26.04 4.57
C LYS A 201 7.19 26.45 3.80
N PRO A 202 6.60 27.61 4.12
CA PRO A 202 5.47 28.13 3.39
C PRO A 202 5.93 28.63 2.01
N GLN A 203 5.51 27.93 0.97
CA GLN A 203 5.73 28.33 -0.43
C GLN A 203 4.79 27.58 -1.36
N PRO A 204 4.34 28.20 -2.48
CA PRO A 204 3.47 27.49 -3.42
C PRO A 204 4.21 26.32 -4.07
N TYR A 205 3.50 25.23 -4.29
CA TYR A 205 3.98 24.17 -5.17
C TYR A 205 4.16 24.67 -6.60
N LYS A 206 5.04 24.04 -7.35
CA LYS A 206 5.31 24.32 -8.76
C LYS A 206 4.61 23.32 -9.65
N GLU A 207 4.05 23.78 -10.75
CA GLU A 207 3.58 22.89 -11.80
C GLU A 207 4.76 22.10 -12.36
N THR A 208 4.65 20.78 -12.39
CA THR A 208 5.77 19.88 -12.74
C THR A 208 5.23 18.69 -13.53
N SER A 209 5.89 18.33 -14.62
CA SER A 209 5.71 17.02 -15.24
C SER A 209 6.39 15.98 -14.36
N TYR A 210 5.61 14.99 -13.92
CA TYR A 210 6.09 13.98 -12.98
C TYR A 210 5.72 12.58 -13.48
N MET A 211 6.75 11.74 -13.68
CA MET A 211 6.58 10.33 -14.08
C MET A 211 6.50 9.45 -12.84
N ILE A 212 5.43 8.69 -12.73
CA ILE A 212 5.21 7.76 -11.63
C ILE A 212 5.82 6.41 -11.99
N GLU A 213 6.71 5.91 -11.15
CA GLU A 213 7.26 4.55 -11.27
C GLU A 213 6.20 3.49 -10.94
N ASN A 214 6.39 2.27 -11.43
CA ASN A 214 5.53 1.15 -11.13
C ASN A 214 5.66 0.67 -9.67
N ASP A 215 4.70 -0.10 -9.20
CA ASP A 215 4.48 -0.41 -7.80
C ASP A 215 5.37 -1.57 -7.32
N TRP A 216 6.29 -1.27 -6.40
CA TRP A 216 7.12 -2.29 -5.76
C TRP A 216 6.33 -3.22 -4.84
N SER A 217 5.19 -2.78 -4.27
CA SER A 217 4.31 -3.69 -3.53
C SER A 217 3.72 -4.75 -4.47
N ALA A 218 3.28 -4.35 -5.67
CA ALA A 218 2.76 -5.26 -6.68
C ALA A 218 3.83 -6.25 -7.17
N SER A 219 5.09 -5.83 -7.26
CA SER A 219 6.20 -6.72 -7.62
C SER A 219 6.34 -7.91 -6.67
N SER A 220 5.97 -7.74 -5.38
CA SER A 220 6.16 -8.76 -4.35
C SER A 220 5.48 -10.09 -4.67
N TYR A 221 4.33 -10.07 -5.32
CA TYR A 221 3.60 -11.27 -5.72
C TYR A 221 4.34 -12.04 -6.83
N TRP A 222 5.02 -11.34 -7.74
CA TRP A 222 5.85 -11.95 -8.76
C TRP A 222 7.13 -12.54 -8.20
N TYR A 223 7.73 -11.91 -7.20
CA TYR A 223 8.83 -12.47 -6.43
C TYR A 223 8.40 -13.76 -5.71
N GLU A 224 7.23 -13.76 -5.09
CA GLU A 224 6.67 -14.94 -4.44
C GLU A 224 6.43 -16.08 -5.44
N MET A 225 5.78 -15.78 -6.58
CA MET A 225 5.55 -16.77 -7.64
C MET A 225 6.87 -17.38 -8.14
N MET A 226 7.89 -16.55 -8.36
CA MET A 226 9.21 -17.03 -8.79
C MET A 226 9.87 -17.93 -7.73
N ALA A 227 9.77 -17.57 -6.45
CA ALA A 227 10.29 -18.37 -5.34
C ALA A 227 9.60 -19.72 -5.24
N LEU A 228 8.26 -19.75 -5.33
CA LEU A 228 7.45 -20.95 -5.21
C LEU A 228 7.54 -21.87 -6.45
N ASN A 229 7.63 -21.29 -7.64
CA ASN A 229 7.85 -22.06 -8.87
C ASN A 229 9.17 -22.81 -8.84
N GLY A 230 10.25 -22.17 -8.34
CA GLY A 230 11.56 -22.79 -8.16
C GLY A 230 12.24 -23.34 -9.41
N ASN A 231 11.60 -23.24 -10.58
CA ASN A 231 12.14 -23.75 -11.83
C ASN A 231 13.28 -22.85 -12.32
N ILE A 232 14.48 -23.40 -12.48
CA ILE A 232 15.69 -22.67 -12.84
C ILE A 232 15.62 -22.03 -14.23
N ASP A 233 14.76 -22.54 -15.10
CA ASP A 233 14.53 -22.02 -16.45
C ASP A 233 13.46 -20.95 -16.51
N SER A 234 12.75 -20.70 -15.41
CA SER A 234 11.75 -19.65 -15.32
C SER A 234 12.38 -18.26 -15.31
N ARG A 235 11.74 -17.31 -15.98
CA ARG A 235 12.13 -15.90 -16.08
C ARG A 235 10.88 -15.04 -16.06
N ILE A 236 10.87 -14.02 -15.23
CA ILE A 236 9.86 -12.94 -15.26
C ILE A 236 10.59 -11.61 -15.33
N GLN A 237 10.30 -10.83 -16.33
CA GLN A 237 10.75 -9.43 -16.43
C GLN A 237 9.64 -8.53 -15.90
N LEU A 238 9.96 -7.72 -14.91
CA LEU A 238 9.07 -6.71 -14.36
C LEU A 238 9.50 -5.34 -14.90
N GLU A 239 8.59 -4.66 -15.60
CA GLU A 239 8.86 -3.40 -16.28
C GLU A 239 8.43 -2.20 -15.45
N GLY A 240 9.04 -1.04 -15.70
CA GLY A 240 8.62 0.25 -15.18
C GLY A 240 8.96 0.54 -13.72
N LEU A 241 9.84 -0.24 -13.11
CA LEU A 241 10.33 -0.01 -11.75
C LEU A 241 11.46 1.04 -11.73
N MET A 242 11.93 1.40 -10.54
CA MET A 242 13.17 2.16 -10.32
C MET A 242 14.10 1.40 -9.38
N ASP A 243 15.38 1.24 -9.72
CA ASP A 243 16.34 0.57 -8.85
C ASP A 243 16.57 1.34 -7.55
N CYS A 244 16.70 2.67 -7.64
CA CYS A 244 16.84 3.58 -6.50
C CYS A 244 15.48 4.11 -6.01
N SER A 245 14.43 3.29 -6.07
CA SER A 245 13.07 3.67 -5.68
C SER A 245 13.00 4.20 -4.26
N LYS A 246 12.13 5.20 -4.08
CA LYS A 246 11.77 5.75 -2.76
C LYS A 246 10.60 5.00 -2.11
N GLN A 247 10.01 4.02 -2.80
CA GLN A 247 9.02 3.13 -2.20
C GLN A 247 9.69 2.21 -1.18
N GLY A 248 9.21 2.22 0.08
CA GLY A 248 9.75 1.36 1.14
C GLY A 248 9.70 -0.12 0.79
N ASP A 249 8.70 -0.52 0.02
CA ASP A 249 8.50 -1.90 -0.42
C ASP A 249 9.52 -2.38 -1.46
N SER A 250 10.38 -1.51 -2.00
CA SER A 250 11.51 -1.91 -2.87
C SER A 250 12.50 -2.85 -2.16
N VAL A 251 12.44 -2.93 -0.83
CA VAL A 251 13.20 -3.89 -0.02
C VAL A 251 12.87 -5.35 -0.35
N VAL A 252 11.75 -5.62 -1.01
CA VAL A 252 11.32 -6.97 -1.45
C VAL A 252 12.42 -7.69 -2.23
N LYS A 253 13.20 -6.99 -3.06
CA LYS A 253 14.33 -7.54 -3.81
C LYS A 253 15.40 -8.17 -2.91
N TYR A 254 15.66 -7.56 -1.76
CA TYR A 254 16.63 -8.09 -0.77
C TYR A 254 16.03 -9.24 0.03
N ILE A 255 14.76 -9.13 0.44
CA ILE A 255 14.07 -10.19 1.17
C ILE A 255 14.05 -11.47 0.34
N PHE A 256 13.59 -11.41 -0.91
CA PHE A 256 13.51 -12.59 -1.77
C PHE A 256 14.88 -13.08 -2.27
N SER A 257 15.93 -12.27 -2.22
CA SER A 257 17.29 -12.80 -2.46
C SER A 257 17.69 -13.89 -1.44
N LEU A 258 17.09 -13.85 -0.26
CA LEU A 258 17.24 -14.83 0.82
C LEU A 258 16.20 -15.95 0.75
N LEU A 259 15.19 -15.81 -0.08
CA LEU A 259 14.06 -16.74 -0.26
C LEU A 259 14.01 -17.38 -1.66
N GLY A 260 15.14 -17.40 -2.36
CA GLY A 260 15.28 -18.17 -3.59
C GLY A 260 15.05 -17.41 -4.89
N VAL A 261 15.11 -16.07 -4.89
CA VAL A 261 14.98 -15.27 -6.11
C VAL A 261 16.18 -14.34 -6.28
N LYS A 262 16.73 -14.32 -7.49
CA LYS A 262 17.76 -13.37 -7.92
C LYS A 262 17.13 -12.32 -8.82
N SER A 263 17.40 -11.05 -8.55
CA SER A 263 17.06 -9.91 -9.39
C SER A 263 18.24 -9.49 -10.26
N VAL A 264 17.99 -9.20 -11.53
CA VAL A 264 18.96 -8.61 -12.45
C VAL A 264 18.32 -7.33 -13.01
N PHE A 265 19.01 -6.21 -12.88
CA PHE A 265 18.50 -4.88 -13.20
C PHE A 265 19.03 -4.45 -14.57
N GLU A 266 18.14 -3.97 -15.44
CA GLU A 266 18.44 -3.35 -16.72
C GLU A 266 17.87 -1.94 -16.71
N ASN A 267 18.74 -0.95 -16.66
CA ASN A 267 18.33 0.46 -16.56
C ASN A 267 18.08 1.05 -17.95
N HIS A 268 16.96 1.75 -18.10
CA HIS A 268 16.52 2.46 -19.29
C HIS A 268 16.17 3.91 -18.91
N ASP A 269 16.99 4.88 -19.27
CA ASP A 269 16.80 6.30 -18.97
C ASP A 269 16.32 6.56 -17.52
N HIS A 270 15.01 6.62 -17.28
CA HIS A 270 14.41 6.93 -15.98
C HIS A 270 13.80 5.71 -15.27
N LEU A 271 13.63 4.59 -15.96
CA LEU A 271 13.00 3.38 -15.44
C LEU A 271 13.96 2.19 -15.49
N THR A 272 13.62 1.14 -14.79
CA THR A 272 14.42 -0.08 -14.67
C THR A 272 13.53 -1.29 -14.88
N ASP A 273 13.97 -2.18 -15.74
CA ASP A 273 13.40 -3.52 -15.85
C ASP A 273 14.13 -4.46 -14.89
N VAL A 274 13.38 -5.29 -14.20
CA VAL A 274 13.91 -6.23 -13.23
C VAL A 274 13.60 -7.65 -13.66
N MET A 275 14.65 -8.37 -14.12
CA MET A 275 14.54 -9.78 -14.46
C MET A 275 14.65 -10.63 -13.21
N LEU A 276 13.60 -11.37 -12.89
CA LEU A 276 13.55 -12.36 -11.80
C LEU A 276 14.00 -13.71 -12.31
N LYS A 277 14.86 -14.37 -11.53
CA LYS A 277 15.37 -15.73 -11.79
C LYS A 277 15.35 -16.55 -10.50
N ALA A 278 15.02 -17.84 -10.59
CA ALA A 278 15.15 -18.72 -9.45
C ALA A 278 16.61 -18.84 -9.00
N ASN A 279 16.81 -18.91 -7.68
CA ASN A 279 18.11 -19.07 -7.04
C ASN A 279 18.02 -20.23 -6.01
N ARG A 280 19.14 -20.86 -5.72
CA ARG A 280 19.20 -21.95 -4.72
C ARG A 280 19.41 -21.46 -3.28
N CYS A 281 19.52 -20.14 -3.07
CA CYS A 281 19.67 -19.56 -1.74
C CYS A 281 18.31 -19.57 -1.02
N LEU A 282 18.18 -20.40 0.00
CA LEU A 282 16.99 -20.45 0.84
C LEU A 282 17.43 -20.54 2.31
N LEU A 283 17.05 -19.56 3.11
CA LEU A 283 17.31 -19.55 4.53
C LEU A 283 16.41 -20.57 5.25
N PRO A 284 16.93 -21.33 6.23
CA PRO A 284 16.11 -22.24 7.03
C PRO A 284 15.21 -21.51 8.05
N LYS A 285 15.61 -20.30 8.44
CA LYS A 285 14.89 -19.42 9.36
C LYS A 285 15.11 -17.97 9.00
N PHE A 286 14.02 -17.17 9.00
CA PHE A 286 14.05 -15.77 8.63
C PHE A 286 13.47 -14.89 9.74
N LYS A 287 14.15 -13.80 10.07
CA LYS A 287 13.68 -12.78 10.99
C LYS A 287 13.68 -11.44 10.28
N TYR A 288 12.61 -10.67 10.42
CA TYR A 288 12.49 -9.36 9.78
C TYR A 288 11.56 -8.44 10.59
N ASP A 289 11.85 -7.14 10.53
CA ASP A 289 11.00 -6.09 11.10
C ASP A 289 10.27 -5.36 9.97
N PHE A 290 8.95 -5.51 9.92
CA PHE A 290 8.09 -4.93 8.90
C PHE A 290 7.60 -3.51 9.25
N SER A 291 8.10 -2.87 10.28
CA SER A 291 7.70 -1.48 10.62
C SER A 291 7.91 -0.50 9.47
N GLY A 292 8.91 -0.72 8.62
CA GLY A 292 9.19 0.08 7.41
C GLY A 292 8.43 -0.35 6.15
N SER A 293 7.95 -1.60 6.06
CA SER A 293 7.31 -2.17 4.88
C SER A 293 6.15 -3.13 5.23
N PRO A 294 5.17 -2.66 6.02
CA PRO A 294 4.12 -3.54 6.55
C PRO A 294 3.24 -4.16 5.46
N ASP A 295 3.18 -3.55 4.29
CA ASP A 295 2.37 -4.04 3.17
C ASP A 295 2.98 -5.26 2.46
N LEU A 296 4.24 -5.59 2.71
CA LEU A 296 4.89 -6.83 2.23
C LEU A 296 4.62 -8.04 3.13
N ALA A 297 4.16 -7.82 4.37
CA ALA A 297 4.10 -8.87 5.38
C ALA A 297 3.26 -10.07 4.94
N GLN A 298 2.09 -9.84 4.32
CA GLN A 298 1.19 -10.92 3.88
C GLN A 298 1.89 -11.83 2.87
N THR A 299 2.47 -11.25 1.82
CA THR A 299 3.21 -11.99 0.79
C THR A 299 4.36 -12.79 1.39
N ILE A 300 5.16 -12.19 2.28
CA ILE A 300 6.33 -12.84 2.85
C ILE A 300 5.94 -13.95 3.84
N VAL A 301 4.88 -13.78 4.63
CA VAL A 301 4.35 -14.80 5.54
C VAL A 301 3.90 -16.02 4.76
N VAL A 302 3.10 -15.83 3.69
CA VAL A 302 2.59 -16.92 2.85
C VAL A 302 3.74 -17.62 2.13
N ALA A 303 4.67 -16.86 1.53
CA ALA A 303 5.85 -17.39 0.88
C ALA A 303 6.71 -18.26 1.82
N CYS A 304 6.99 -17.78 3.04
CA CYS A 304 7.78 -18.51 4.03
C CYS A 304 7.12 -19.83 4.43
N CYS A 305 5.80 -19.83 4.69
CA CYS A 305 5.06 -21.07 4.98
C CYS A 305 5.19 -22.07 3.82
N ALA A 306 4.93 -21.64 2.58
CA ALA A 306 4.96 -22.50 1.40
C ALA A 306 6.36 -23.03 1.07
N LEU A 307 7.41 -22.25 1.32
CA LEU A 307 8.82 -22.62 1.16
C LEU A 307 9.34 -23.49 2.31
N GLY A 308 8.63 -23.63 3.42
CA GLY A 308 9.09 -24.33 4.62
C GLY A 308 10.14 -23.54 5.43
N VAL A 309 10.18 -22.23 5.28
CA VAL A 309 11.09 -21.33 5.99
C VAL A 309 10.46 -20.88 7.30
N LYS A 310 11.03 -21.30 8.43
CA LYS A 310 10.58 -20.82 9.74
C LYS A 310 10.82 -19.33 9.87
N PHE A 311 9.90 -18.62 10.52
CA PHE A 311 10.05 -17.16 10.62
C PHE A 311 9.63 -16.60 11.98
N ARG A 312 10.10 -15.37 12.24
CA ARG A 312 9.61 -14.47 13.28
C ARG A 312 9.67 -13.04 12.76
N PHE A 313 8.52 -12.43 12.58
CA PHE A 313 8.34 -11.10 12.01
C PHE A 313 7.74 -10.15 13.04
N THR A 314 8.33 -8.97 13.16
CA THR A 314 7.91 -7.89 14.08
C THR A 314 7.45 -6.67 13.32
N GLY A 315 7.00 -5.63 14.02
CA GLY A 315 6.56 -4.37 13.39
C GLY A 315 5.20 -4.46 12.71
N LEU A 316 4.33 -5.37 13.14
CA LEU A 316 3.07 -5.72 12.46
C LEU A 316 1.82 -5.08 13.09
N ALA A 317 1.95 -4.27 14.15
CA ALA A 317 0.80 -3.70 14.87
C ALA A 317 -0.19 -2.94 13.96
N SER A 318 0.32 -2.26 12.91
CA SER A 318 -0.52 -1.54 11.97
C SER A 318 -1.43 -2.44 11.12
N LEU A 319 -1.16 -3.74 11.01
CA LEU A 319 -1.93 -4.68 10.20
C LEU A 319 -3.32 -4.96 10.76
N LYS A 320 -3.55 -4.74 12.05
CA LYS A 320 -4.86 -4.93 12.69
C LYS A 320 -5.92 -3.93 12.27
N ILE A 321 -5.52 -2.75 11.84
CA ILE A 321 -6.41 -1.63 11.53
C ILE A 321 -6.42 -1.24 10.03
N LYS A 322 -5.93 -2.14 9.18
CA LYS A 322 -5.97 -1.97 7.72
C LYS A 322 -7.36 -2.30 7.16
N GLU A 323 -7.42 -2.86 5.96
CA GLU A 323 -8.65 -3.30 5.30
C GLU A 323 -9.37 -4.39 6.10
N THR A 324 -8.62 -5.24 6.76
CA THR A 324 -9.08 -6.25 7.73
C THR A 324 -8.08 -6.33 8.89
N ASP A 325 -8.37 -7.10 9.91
CA ASP A 325 -7.34 -7.61 10.81
C ASP A 325 -6.51 -8.66 10.04
N ARG A 326 -5.44 -8.19 9.41
CA ARG A 326 -4.58 -9.02 8.55
C ARG A 326 -3.88 -10.14 9.30
N ILE A 327 -3.62 -9.94 10.60
CA ILE A 327 -3.00 -10.96 11.45
C ILE A 327 -3.94 -12.14 11.61
N GLU A 328 -5.18 -11.89 12.01
CA GLU A 328 -6.18 -12.97 12.18
C GLU A 328 -6.57 -13.60 10.84
N ALA A 329 -6.67 -12.81 9.76
CA ALA A 329 -6.91 -13.33 8.43
C ALA A 329 -5.81 -14.30 7.98
N LEU A 330 -4.53 -13.94 8.14
CA LEU A 330 -3.40 -14.82 7.80
C LEU A 330 -3.42 -16.12 8.61
N LYS A 331 -3.67 -16.05 9.92
CA LYS A 331 -3.79 -17.24 10.78
C LYS A 331 -4.90 -18.18 10.33
N THR A 332 -6.05 -17.60 10.04
CA THR A 332 -7.24 -18.35 9.61
C THR A 332 -7.03 -19.00 8.25
N GLU A 333 -6.54 -18.25 7.27
CA GLU A 333 -6.45 -18.74 5.90
C GLU A 333 -5.27 -19.71 5.70
N LEU A 334 -4.12 -19.47 6.34
CA LEU A 334 -2.99 -20.41 6.30
C LEU A 334 -3.33 -21.76 6.97
N LYS A 335 -4.18 -21.76 7.99
CA LYS A 335 -4.67 -22.99 8.61
C LYS A 335 -5.49 -23.85 7.64
N LYS A 336 -6.27 -23.24 6.73
CA LYS A 336 -7.02 -23.98 5.69
C LYS A 336 -6.10 -24.80 4.77
N VAL A 337 -4.87 -24.33 4.56
CA VAL A 337 -3.86 -24.99 3.71
C VAL A 337 -2.77 -25.70 4.52
N GLY A 338 -3.00 -25.91 5.82
CA GLY A 338 -2.19 -26.81 6.66
C GLY A 338 -1.07 -26.14 7.48
N TYR A 339 -0.98 -24.82 7.54
CA TYR A 339 0.04 -24.11 8.33
C TYR A 339 -0.58 -23.46 9.56
N VAL A 340 0.04 -23.69 10.74
CA VAL A 340 -0.40 -23.07 12.00
C VAL A 340 0.62 -22.00 12.41
N ILE A 341 0.29 -20.74 12.16
CA ILE A 341 1.10 -19.60 12.56
C ILE A 341 0.56 -18.98 13.85
N HIS A 342 1.41 -18.32 14.59
CA HIS A 342 1.11 -17.73 15.89
C HIS A 342 1.41 -16.24 15.90
N ASP A 343 0.74 -15.49 16.77
CA ASP A 343 1.02 -14.10 17.03
C ASP A 343 1.42 -13.85 18.51
N GLU A 344 2.14 -12.76 18.74
CA GLU A 344 2.45 -12.24 20.06
C GLU A 344 2.16 -10.74 20.11
N ASN A 345 1.33 -10.35 21.09
CA ASN A 345 1.01 -8.95 21.38
C ASN A 345 0.53 -8.13 20.18
N ASP A 346 -0.17 -8.76 19.24
CA ASP A 346 -0.69 -8.12 18.04
C ASP A 346 0.38 -7.37 17.18
N ASN A 347 1.63 -7.68 17.37
CA ASN A 347 2.76 -7.01 16.69
C ASN A 347 3.79 -7.97 16.10
N THR A 348 3.72 -9.24 16.44
CA THR A 348 4.67 -10.26 15.98
C THR A 348 3.92 -11.46 15.43
N LEU A 349 4.30 -11.93 14.24
CA LEU A 349 3.89 -13.23 13.71
C LEU A 349 5.09 -14.16 13.66
N TYR A 350 4.88 -15.44 14.02
CA TYR A 350 5.92 -16.45 13.90
C TYR A 350 5.38 -17.80 13.49
N TRP A 351 6.26 -18.59 12.90
CA TRP A 351 6.02 -19.98 12.54
C TRP A 351 7.29 -20.82 12.74
N ASP A 352 7.19 -21.85 13.55
CA ASP A 352 8.31 -22.77 13.85
C ASP A 352 8.17 -24.14 13.14
N GLY A 353 7.28 -24.21 12.13
CA GLY A 353 7.05 -25.42 11.33
C GLY A 353 5.84 -26.23 11.79
N GLU A 354 4.96 -25.69 12.64
CA GLU A 354 3.72 -26.35 13.04
C GLU A 354 2.76 -26.49 11.87
N THR A 355 2.17 -27.67 11.71
CA THR A 355 1.22 -28.00 10.64
C THR A 355 -0.03 -28.65 11.20
N CYS A 356 -1.11 -28.64 10.43
CA CYS A 356 -2.35 -29.34 10.71
C CYS A 356 -2.87 -30.02 9.45
N ASP A 357 -3.90 -30.85 9.57
CA ASP A 357 -4.59 -31.42 8.42
C ASP A 357 -5.30 -30.31 7.64
N PRO A 358 -4.98 -30.09 6.35
CA PRO A 358 -5.55 -29.03 5.55
C PRO A 358 -7.00 -29.35 5.18
N SER A 359 -7.88 -28.35 5.27
CA SER A 359 -9.26 -28.48 4.78
C SER A 359 -9.40 -28.20 3.28
N PHE A 360 -8.45 -27.42 2.72
CA PHE A 360 -8.51 -26.86 1.37
C PHE A 360 -9.82 -26.12 1.06
N ALA A 361 -10.48 -25.56 2.10
CA ALA A 361 -11.59 -24.67 1.89
C ALA A 361 -11.15 -23.41 1.14
N PRO A 362 -12.02 -22.78 0.34
CA PRO A 362 -11.69 -21.55 -0.37
C PRO A 362 -11.11 -20.48 0.55
N ILE A 363 -10.12 -19.75 0.06
CA ILE A 363 -9.50 -18.63 0.76
C ILE A 363 -10.45 -17.43 0.74
N ASP A 364 -10.75 -16.88 1.90
CA ASP A 364 -11.53 -15.67 2.04
C ASP A 364 -10.63 -14.44 1.97
N THR A 365 -11.07 -13.43 1.22
CA THR A 365 -10.27 -12.22 0.98
C THR A 365 -10.53 -11.11 1.99
N TYR A 366 -11.62 -11.17 2.76
CA TYR A 366 -11.97 -10.16 3.78
C TYR A 366 -12.01 -8.73 3.21
N GLU A 367 -12.42 -8.57 1.95
CA GLU A 367 -12.36 -7.30 1.21
C GLU A 367 -10.93 -6.69 1.15
N ASP A 368 -9.91 -7.53 1.30
CA ASP A 368 -8.49 -7.12 1.24
C ASP A 368 -7.80 -7.73 0.01
N HIS A 369 -7.42 -6.87 -0.92
CA HIS A 369 -6.74 -7.25 -2.15
C HIS A 369 -5.44 -8.03 -1.92
N ARG A 370 -4.71 -7.73 -0.82
CA ARG A 370 -3.44 -8.42 -0.52
C ARG A 370 -3.67 -9.87 -0.11
N MET A 371 -4.82 -10.20 0.49
CA MET A 371 -5.17 -11.60 0.77
C MET A 371 -5.34 -12.39 -0.52
N ALA A 372 -6.08 -11.86 -1.50
CA ALA A 372 -6.23 -12.53 -2.79
C ALA A 372 -4.89 -12.75 -3.49
N MET A 373 -4.06 -11.69 -3.56
CA MET A 373 -2.83 -11.71 -4.35
C MET A 373 -1.69 -12.52 -3.68
N ALA A 374 -1.62 -12.55 -2.35
CA ALA A 374 -0.61 -13.32 -1.62
C ALA A 374 -0.95 -14.83 -1.58
N PHE A 375 -2.24 -15.21 -1.62
CA PHE A 375 -2.61 -16.62 -1.58
C PHE A 375 -2.68 -17.28 -2.97
N ALA A 376 -2.88 -16.53 -4.05
CA ALA A 376 -2.92 -17.07 -5.40
C ALA A 376 -1.63 -17.85 -5.80
N PRO A 377 -0.41 -17.40 -5.44
CA PRO A 377 0.83 -18.13 -5.72
C PRO A 377 0.93 -19.51 -5.06
N LEU A 378 0.13 -19.81 -4.05
CA LEU A 378 0.06 -21.15 -3.46
C LEU A 378 -0.36 -22.24 -4.45
N ALA A 379 -0.92 -21.87 -5.61
CA ALA A 379 -1.18 -22.79 -6.71
C ALA A 379 0.10 -23.50 -7.21
N PHE A 380 1.31 -23.00 -6.94
CA PHE A 380 2.57 -23.70 -7.19
C PHE A 380 2.86 -24.79 -6.16
N LYS A 381 2.30 -24.68 -4.97
CA LYS A 381 2.50 -25.64 -3.88
C LYS A 381 1.45 -26.73 -3.86
N PHE A 382 0.22 -26.38 -4.25
CA PHE A 382 -0.94 -27.26 -4.24
C PHE A 382 -1.45 -27.49 -5.66
N LEU A 383 -2.25 -28.52 -5.88
CA LEU A 383 -2.80 -28.83 -7.21
C LEU A 383 -3.62 -27.65 -7.77
N GLN A 384 -4.36 -26.97 -6.88
CA GLN A 384 -5.13 -25.78 -7.14
C GLN A 384 -5.36 -25.03 -5.83
N ILE A 385 -5.72 -23.73 -5.94
CA ILE A 385 -6.18 -22.91 -4.83
C ILE A 385 -7.49 -22.23 -5.23
N GLU A 386 -8.44 -22.13 -4.31
CA GLU A 386 -9.71 -21.44 -4.53
C GLU A 386 -9.72 -20.14 -3.73
N ILE A 387 -10.19 -19.04 -4.35
CA ILE A 387 -10.24 -17.70 -3.75
C ILE A 387 -11.63 -17.12 -3.92
N ASN A 388 -12.25 -16.72 -2.82
CA ASN A 388 -13.53 -16.02 -2.77
C ASN A 388 -13.35 -14.52 -3.00
N ASN A 389 -14.32 -13.89 -3.67
CA ASN A 389 -14.34 -12.45 -3.97
C ASN A 389 -13.01 -11.96 -4.59
N PRO A 390 -12.57 -12.56 -5.70
CA PRO A 390 -11.27 -12.25 -6.33
C PRO A 390 -11.19 -10.84 -6.90
N GLU A 391 -12.33 -10.16 -7.13
CA GLU A 391 -12.45 -8.79 -7.64
C GLU A 391 -11.80 -7.73 -6.74
N VAL A 392 -11.54 -8.04 -5.48
CA VAL A 392 -10.90 -7.11 -4.52
C VAL A 392 -9.52 -6.62 -4.96
N VAL A 393 -8.88 -7.27 -5.92
CA VAL A 393 -7.58 -6.88 -6.47
C VAL A 393 -7.62 -5.52 -7.18
N SER A 394 -8.80 -5.09 -7.67
CA SER A 394 -9.01 -3.79 -8.32
C SER A 394 -8.56 -2.60 -7.46
N LYS A 395 -8.52 -2.78 -6.15
CA LYS A 395 -8.10 -1.77 -5.20
C LYS A 395 -6.63 -1.31 -5.35
N SER A 396 -5.74 -2.15 -5.92
CA SER A 396 -4.33 -1.80 -6.11
C SER A 396 -3.66 -2.43 -7.33
N TYR A 397 -4.24 -3.48 -7.91
CA TYR A 397 -3.71 -4.16 -9.08
C TYR A 397 -4.88 -4.71 -9.92
N PRO A 398 -5.60 -3.85 -10.67
CA PRO A 398 -6.81 -4.25 -11.40
C PRO A 398 -6.60 -5.41 -12.37
N HIS A 399 -5.43 -5.44 -13.05
CA HIS A 399 -5.10 -6.43 -14.08
C HIS A 399 -4.39 -7.68 -13.54
N TYR A 400 -4.35 -7.90 -12.22
CA TYR A 400 -3.61 -9.01 -11.61
C TYR A 400 -3.98 -10.38 -12.19
N TRP A 401 -5.28 -10.68 -12.31
CA TRP A 401 -5.74 -11.96 -12.86
C TRP A 401 -5.47 -12.12 -14.35
N GLU A 402 -5.50 -11.03 -15.10
CA GLU A 402 -5.15 -11.00 -16.52
C GLU A 402 -3.66 -11.29 -16.72
N ASP A 403 -2.82 -10.68 -15.89
CA ASP A 403 -1.38 -10.90 -15.92
C ASP A 403 -1.01 -12.34 -15.51
N LEU A 404 -1.71 -12.92 -14.54
CA LEU A 404 -1.57 -14.35 -14.24
C LEU A 404 -1.92 -15.24 -15.43
N LYS A 405 -3.01 -14.95 -16.14
CA LYS A 405 -3.38 -15.69 -17.37
C LYS A 405 -2.31 -15.56 -18.45
N LYS A 406 -1.71 -14.38 -18.63
CA LYS A 406 -0.63 -14.15 -19.61
C LYS A 406 0.60 -15.03 -19.33
N VAL A 407 0.91 -15.33 -18.08
CA VAL A 407 2.05 -16.20 -17.72
C VAL A 407 1.68 -17.67 -17.61
N GLY A 408 0.45 -18.04 -17.99
CA GLY A 408 0.02 -19.42 -18.14
C GLY A 408 -0.76 -20.01 -16.97
N PHE A 409 -1.22 -19.20 -16.00
CA PHE A 409 -2.17 -19.69 -15.00
C PHE A 409 -3.52 -20.01 -15.65
N GLU A 410 -4.09 -21.15 -15.25
CA GLU A 410 -5.48 -21.49 -15.54
C GLU A 410 -6.35 -20.94 -14.41
N ILE A 411 -7.28 -20.06 -14.76
CA ILE A 411 -8.21 -19.43 -13.81
C ILE A 411 -9.64 -19.70 -14.26
N ILE A 412 -10.39 -20.45 -13.44
CA ILE A 412 -11.76 -20.85 -13.70
C ILE A 412 -12.66 -20.10 -12.72
N GLU A 413 -13.59 -19.31 -13.26
CA GLU A 413 -14.60 -18.60 -12.49
C GLU A 413 -15.80 -19.50 -12.21
N SER A 414 -16.33 -19.44 -11.01
CA SER A 414 -17.58 -20.07 -10.60
C SER A 414 -18.38 -19.15 -9.68
N GLU A 415 -19.69 -19.24 -9.74
CA GLU A 415 -20.60 -18.54 -8.83
C GLU A 415 -21.24 -19.55 -7.89
N GLU A 416 -21.22 -19.28 -6.58
CA GLU A 416 -21.97 -19.99 -5.55
C GLU A 416 -23.08 -19.10 -4.96
#